data_942aaf467b2ed95d056274d569f5dc45
#
_entry.id   942aaf467b2ed95d056274d569f5dc45
#
_cell.length_a   1.000
_cell.length_b   1.000
_cell.length_c   1.000
_cell.angle_alpha   90.00
_cell.angle_beta   90.00
_cell.angle_gamma   90.00
#
_symmetry.space_group_name_H-M   'P 1'
#
loop_
_entity.id
_entity.type
_entity.pdbx_description
1 polymer ?
#
loop_
_entity_poly.entity_id
_entity_poly.type
_entity_poly.pdbx_seq_one_letter_code
_entity_poly.pdbx_strand_id
1 'polypeptide(L)'
;MGAEDLNLMENEGACRGREGKGRRLWKKVKYQLVEYHSLPGYLRDNEYILGHYRSEWPLKQVLLSMFTIHNETLNVWTHLVGFFIFLALTIYTAMKIPKVVDLNSLQHFPDIMKPDLQKLQSELLTCLPSVPDLHRLRDEISSWHIKEHLYNCLPVRFSSSNHTDVCVLHSVKEDLANIIAPLMIRPITRWPFFAFLGGAMFCLLASSICHLLSCHSERMAYIMLRLDYAGIAALIATSFYPPVYYSFMCYPFFCNLYLGFITVLGIATILVSLLPVFQNPEFRTIRASLFFGMGLSGAAPILHKLFLFWGQPEVFHTTGYEILMGVLYGIGALVYATRIPERWMPGKFDIAGHSHQLFHILVVAGAYVHYRAGLVYLRWRDLQGC
;
A
#
# COMPACT_ATOMS: atom_id res chain seq x y z
N MET A 1 53.76 58.89 -22.55
CA MET A 1 52.96 58.26 -23.56
C MET A 1 53.81 57.19 -24.20
N GLY A 2 53.80 55.97 -23.88
CA GLY A 2 53.04 55.02 -23.19
C GLY A 2 53.42 53.71 -23.84
N ALA A 3 54.12 52.86 -23.25
CA ALA A 3 54.46 51.51 -23.74
C ALA A 3 54.39 50.56 -22.52
N GLU A 4 53.18 50.29 -22.05
CA GLU A 4 52.93 49.35 -20.96
C GLU A 4 51.64 48.50 -21.09
N ASP A 5 51.06 48.40 -22.30
CA ASP A 5 49.76 47.65 -22.49
C ASP A 5 49.88 46.48 -23.47
N LEU A 6 51.01 45.76 -23.57
CA LEU A 6 51.17 44.69 -24.55
C LEU A 6 51.74 43.36 -24.01
N ASN A 7 51.62 43.11 -22.65
CA ASN A 7 52.13 41.85 -22.07
C ASN A 7 51.18 41.11 -21.15
N LEU A 8 49.86 41.17 -21.43
CA LEU A 8 48.87 40.43 -20.64
C LEU A 8 48.00 39.44 -21.47
N MET A 9 48.43 39.08 -22.67
CA MET A 9 47.69 38.15 -23.57
C MET A 9 48.42 36.86 -23.99
N GLU A 10 49.48 36.46 -23.32
CA GLU A 10 50.20 35.22 -23.70
C GLU A 10 50.55 34.32 -22.55
N ASN A 11 49.58 33.96 -21.67
CA ASN A 11 49.77 32.82 -20.74
C ASN A 11 48.49 32.12 -20.28
N GLU A 12 47.48 31.95 -21.13
CA GLU A 12 46.29 31.08 -20.86
C GLU A 12 46.17 29.86 -21.75
N GLY A 13 47.27 29.34 -22.25
CA GLY A 13 47.29 28.28 -23.25
C GLY A 13 47.97 26.98 -22.86
N ALA A 14 47.96 26.52 -21.60
CA ALA A 14 48.43 25.14 -21.31
C ALA A 14 48.03 24.66 -19.91
N CYS A 15 46.77 24.26 -19.72
CA CYS A 15 46.37 23.25 -18.73
C CYS A 15 44.90 22.83 -18.92
N ARG A 16 44.57 22.31 -20.14
CA ARG A 16 43.34 21.57 -20.36
C ARG A 16 43.53 20.12 -19.96
N GLY A 17 43.62 19.91 -18.62
CA GLY A 17 43.48 18.57 -18.07
C GLY A 17 42.10 18.02 -18.37
N ARG A 18 42.03 16.77 -18.82
CA ARG A 18 40.82 15.98 -19.07
C ARG A 18 39.97 15.90 -17.78
N GLU A 19 39.11 16.88 -17.51
CA GLU A 19 38.09 16.76 -16.49
C GLU A 19 37.08 15.66 -16.91
N GLY A 20 36.99 14.59 -16.12
CA GLY A 20 36.13 13.46 -16.43
C GLY A 20 34.66 13.89 -16.58
N LYS A 21 33.90 13.14 -17.41
CA LYS A 21 32.48 13.39 -17.73
C LYS A 21 31.60 13.65 -16.49
N GLY A 22 31.93 13.06 -15.33
CA GLY A 22 31.22 13.26 -14.05
C GLY A 22 31.37 14.68 -13.51
N ARG A 23 32.60 15.26 -13.52
CA ARG A 23 32.82 16.65 -13.07
C ARG A 23 32.10 17.70 -13.92
N ARG A 24 31.93 17.41 -15.24
CA ARG A 24 31.15 18.29 -16.13
C ARG A 24 29.63 18.27 -15.85
N LEU A 25 29.09 17.16 -15.35
CA LEU A 25 27.68 17.10 -14.96
C LEU A 25 27.41 17.99 -13.74
N TRP A 26 28.26 17.94 -12.73
CA TRP A 26 28.14 18.77 -11.51
C TRP A 26 28.37 20.27 -11.73
N LYS A 27 29.28 20.64 -12.66
CA LYS A 27 29.48 22.06 -13.04
C LYS A 27 28.29 22.67 -13.78
N LYS A 28 27.37 21.88 -14.35
CA LYS A 28 26.20 22.35 -15.12
C LYS A 28 24.97 22.66 -14.27
N VAL A 29 24.95 22.31 -12.97
CA VAL A 29 23.80 22.52 -12.03
C VAL A 29 24.08 23.68 -11.08
N LYS A 30 24.67 24.77 -11.53
CA LYS A 30 24.87 25.97 -10.71
C LYS A 30 23.75 27.01 -10.97
N TYR A 31 22.49 26.64 -10.70
CA TYR A 31 21.46 27.63 -10.45
C TYR A 31 21.45 27.97 -8.96
N GLN A 32 21.44 29.27 -8.63
CA GLN A 32 21.43 29.70 -7.25
C GLN A 32 20.07 29.39 -6.62
N LEU A 33 20.10 28.81 -5.42
CA LEU A 33 18.95 28.72 -4.55
C LEU A 33 18.63 30.11 -4.00
N VAL A 34 17.33 30.42 -3.90
CA VAL A 34 16.85 31.73 -3.48
C VAL A 34 16.16 31.67 -2.10
N GLU A 35 16.03 32.83 -1.48
CA GLU A 35 15.31 32.99 -0.22
C GLU A 35 13.81 33.20 -0.46
N TYR A 36 12.98 32.94 0.54
CA TYR A 36 11.52 33.07 0.50
C TYR A 36 11.03 34.42 -0.04
N HIS A 37 11.66 35.52 0.42
CA HIS A 37 11.26 36.87 0.01
C HIS A 37 11.52 37.19 -1.48
N SER A 38 12.42 36.46 -2.11
CA SER A 38 12.77 36.59 -3.53
C SER A 38 11.91 35.74 -4.45
N LEU A 39 11.01 34.89 -3.88
CA LEU A 39 10.16 34.01 -4.67
C LEU A 39 9.02 34.79 -5.37
N PRO A 40 8.61 34.34 -6.57
CA PRO A 40 7.35 34.78 -7.13
C PRO A 40 6.16 34.30 -6.28
N GLY A 41 5.03 35.02 -6.33
CA GLY A 41 3.88 34.79 -5.46
C GLY A 41 3.35 33.35 -5.45
N TYR A 42 3.38 32.69 -6.60
CA TYR A 42 2.87 31.30 -6.74
C TYR A 42 3.73 30.22 -6.06
N LEU A 43 4.98 30.54 -5.65
CA LEU A 43 5.86 29.63 -4.88
C LEU A 43 5.88 29.96 -3.39
N ARG A 44 5.23 31.04 -2.93
CA ARG A 44 5.19 31.45 -1.53
C ARG A 44 4.11 30.71 -0.75
N ASP A 45 4.34 29.45 -0.39
CA ASP A 45 3.37 28.67 0.40
C ASP A 45 3.66 28.72 1.91
N ASN A 46 4.93 28.68 2.35
CA ASN A 46 5.29 28.53 3.75
C ASN A 46 6.29 29.59 4.20
N GLU A 47 5.81 30.59 4.93
CA GLU A 47 6.60 31.72 5.43
C GLU A 47 7.64 31.37 6.52
N TYR A 48 7.60 30.15 7.05
CA TYR A 48 8.54 29.70 8.07
C TYR A 48 9.77 28.97 7.49
N ILE A 49 9.75 28.64 6.20
CA ILE A 49 10.88 28.12 5.45
C ILE A 49 11.52 29.30 4.72
N LEU A 50 12.73 29.67 5.13
CA LEU A 50 13.34 30.95 4.74
C LEU A 50 14.26 30.85 3.53
N GLY A 51 14.79 29.67 3.21
CA GLY A 51 15.78 29.54 2.16
C GLY A 51 15.76 28.21 1.39
N HIS A 52 16.77 28.06 0.54
CA HIS A 52 17.04 26.86 -0.25
C HIS A 52 15.97 26.57 -1.32
N TYR A 53 15.27 27.57 -1.83
CA TYR A 53 14.26 27.44 -2.86
C TYR A 53 14.85 27.42 -4.28
N ARG A 54 14.26 26.59 -5.14
CA ARG A 54 14.44 26.62 -6.60
C ARG A 54 13.36 27.54 -7.17
N SER A 55 13.70 28.39 -8.10
CA SER A 55 12.74 29.32 -8.72
C SER A 55 13.01 29.46 -10.21
N GLU A 56 12.01 29.19 -11.05
CA GLU A 56 12.02 29.36 -12.50
C GLU A 56 13.19 28.68 -13.23
N TRP A 57 13.57 27.49 -12.73
CA TRP A 57 14.65 26.73 -13.35
C TRP A 57 14.21 26.05 -14.65
N PRO A 58 15.08 26.00 -15.70
CA PRO A 58 14.80 25.24 -16.90
C PRO A 58 14.56 23.77 -16.60
N LEU A 59 13.64 23.12 -17.33
CA LEU A 59 13.18 21.75 -17.08
C LEU A 59 14.33 20.73 -16.89
N LYS A 60 15.38 20.84 -17.74
CA LYS A 60 16.56 19.97 -17.62
C LYS A 60 17.25 20.11 -16.27
N GLN A 61 17.34 21.32 -15.73
CA GLN A 61 17.97 21.59 -14.43
C GLN A 61 17.06 21.14 -13.27
N VAL A 62 15.76 21.33 -13.42
CA VAL A 62 14.76 20.81 -12.49
C VAL A 62 14.86 19.30 -12.34
N LEU A 63 14.93 18.55 -13.45
CA LEU A 63 15.11 17.10 -13.42
C LEU A 63 16.44 16.68 -12.75
N LEU A 64 17.54 17.38 -13.05
CA LEU A 64 18.83 17.11 -12.43
C LEU A 64 18.86 17.48 -10.94
N SER A 65 18.01 18.42 -10.49
CA SER A 65 17.94 18.84 -9.10
C SER A 65 17.41 17.77 -8.15
N MET A 66 16.77 16.70 -8.67
CA MET A 66 16.42 15.53 -7.87
C MET A 66 17.61 14.99 -7.05
N PHE A 67 18.84 15.18 -7.53
CA PHE A 67 20.07 14.71 -6.90
C PHE A 67 20.85 15.85 -6.18
N THR A 68 20.24 17.02 -5.97
CA THR A 68 20.84 18.15 -5.25
C THR A 68 20.03 18.48 -4.00
N ILE A 69 20.66 19.20 -3.07
CA ILE A 69 20.00 19.56 -1.80
C ILE A 69 19.29 20.90 -1.97
N HIS A 70 17.98 20.89 -1.71
CA HIS A 70 17.10 22.06 -1.68
C HIS A 70 15.90 21.77 -0.77
N ASN A 71 15.06 22.77 -0.48
CA ASN A 71 13.92 22.63 0.44
C ASN A 71 12.94 21.50 0.06
N GLU A 72 12.79 21.17 -1.22
CA GLU A 72 11.86 20.15 -1.73
C GLU A 72 12.50 18.75 -1.89
N THR A 73 13.81 18.59 -1.61
CA THR A 73 14.50 17.32 -1.86
C THR A 73 13.85 16.15 -1.15
N LEU A 74 13.55 16.30 0.14
CA LEU A 74 12.94 15.22 0.93
C LEU A 74 11.45 15.03 0.58
N ASN A 75 10.73 16.09 0.17
CA ASN A 75 9.37 15.94 -0.33
C ASN A 75 9.32 15.04 -1.58
N VAL A 76 10.26 15.25 -2.53
CA VAL A 76 10.39 14.39 -3.71
C VAL A 76 10.72 12.95 -3.32
N TRP A 77 11.77 12.76 -2.49
CA TRP A 77 12.29 11.42 -2.21
C TRP A 77 11.40 10.59 -1.29
N THR A 78 10.74 11.19 -0.30
CA THR A 78 9.86 10.45 0.61
C THR A 78 8.72 9.74 -0.14
N HIS A 79 8.06 10.47 -1.05
CA HIS A 79 6.99 9.90 -1.85
C HIS A 79 7.48 9.04 -3.00
N LEU A 80 8.62 9.34 -3.62
CA LEU A 80 9.21 8.48 -4.65
C LEU A 80 9.62 7.12 -4.09
N VAL A 81 10.25 7.08 -2.93
CA VAL A 81 10.59 5.83 -2.21
C VAL A 81 9.30 5.10 -1.83
N GLY A 82 8.30 5.82 -1.30
CA GLY A 82 6.98 5.26 -1.02
C GLY A 82 6.34 4.61 -2.25
N PHE A 83 6.39 5.27 -3.40
CA PHE A 83 5.91 4.70 -4.68
C PHE A 83 6.60 3.37 -5.02
N PHE A 84 7.92 3.29 -4.93
CA PHE A 84 8.63 2.04 -5.22
C PHE A 84 8.34 0.94 -4.20
N ILE A 85 8.13 1.29 -2.93
CA ILE A 85 7.67 0.34 -1.91
C ILE A 85 6.30 -0.24 -2.32
N PHE A 86 5.34 0.61 -2.66
CA PHE A 86 4.01 0.15 -3.08
C PHE A 86 4.02 -0.62 -4.40
N LEU A 87 4.89 -0.25 -5.33
CA LEU A 87 5.10 -1.02 -6.56
C LEU A 87 5.61 -2.44 -6.23
N ALA A 88 6.62 -2.55 -5.37
CA ALA A 88 7.14 -3.86 -4.93
C ALA A 88 6.08 -4.68 -4.19
N LEU A 89 5.30 -4.06 -3.30
CA LEU A 89 4.18 -4.71 -2.60
C LEU A 89 3.08 -5.17 -3.57
N THR A 90 2.80 -4.39 -4.61
CA THR A 90 1.84 -4.74 -5.65
C THR A 90 2.30 -5.97 -6.43
N ILE A 91 3.56 -5.98 -6.88
CA ILE A 91 4.15 -7.13 -7.58
C ILE A 91 4.15 -8.36 -6.67
N TYR A 92 4.61 -8.21 -5.41
CA TYR A 92 4.61 -9.31 -4.44
C TYR A 92 3.21 -9.88 -4.22
N THR A 93 2.21 -9.04 -4.04
CA THR A 93 0.82 -9.45 -3.87
C THR A 93 0.29 -10.16 -5.10
N ALA A 94 0.57 -9.64 -6.31
CA ALA A 94 0.16 -10.27 -7.56
C ALA A 94 0.79 -11.67 -7.73
N MET A 95 2.03 -11.85 -7.32
CA MET A 95 2.71 -13.16 -7.36
C MET A 95 2.15 -14.17 -6.36
N LYS A 96 1.56 -13.70 -5.25
CA LYS A 96 0.97 -14.55 -4.18
C LYS A 96 -0.51 -14.88 -4.42
N ILE A 97 -1.13 -14.38 -5.48
CA ILE A 97 -2.50 -14.77 -5.84
C ILE A 97 -2.50 -16.27 -6.14
N PRO A 98 -3.34 -17.08 -5.47
CA PRO A 98 -3.49 -18.48 -5.80
C PRO A 98 -3.87 -18.60 -7.28
N LYS A 99 -3.07 -19.30 -8.05
CA LYS A 99 -3.45 -19.62 -9.43
C LYS A 99 -4.68 -20.50 -9.35
N VAL A 100 -5.75 -20.10 -10.03
CA VAL A 100 -6.90 -20.99 -10.25
C VAL A 100 -6.33 -22.25 -10.86
N VAL A 101 -6.53 -23.38 -10.20
CA VAL A 101 -6.13 -24.68 -10.75
C VAL A 101 -6.90 -24.84 -12.06
N ASP A 102 -6.19 -24.78 -13.17
CA ASP A 102 -6.80 -24.99 -14.49
C ASP A 102 -7.40 -26.39 -14.51
N LEU A 103 -8.65 -26.51 -15.00
CA LEU A 103 -9.32 -27.81 -15.11
C LEU A 103 -8.45 -28.84 -15.86
N ASN A 104 -7.56 -28.40 -16.74
CA ASN A 104 -6.61 -29.25 -17.44
C ASN A 104 -5.53 -29.85 -16.50
N SER A 105 -5.17 -29.16 -15.42
CA SER A 105 -4.26 -29.72 -14.40
C SER A 105 -4.95 -30.79 -13.53
N LEU A 106 -6.29 -30.80 -13.47
CA LEU A 106 -7.06 -31.87 -12.82
C LEU A 106 -7.00 -33.22 -13.58
N GLN A 107 -6.70 -33.22 -14.86
CA GLN A 107 -6.50 -34.47 -15.62
C GLN A 107 -5.23 -35.23 -15.18
N HIS A 108 -4.21 -34.52 -14.65
CA HIS A 108 -2.99 -35.10 -14.08
C HIS A 108 -3.05 -35.27 -12.56
N PHE A 109 -4.17 -34.87 -11.92
CA PHE A 109 -4.36 -34.99 -10.48
C PHE A 109 -4.24 -36.42 -9.93
N PRO A 110 -4.77 -37.47 -10.63
CA PRO A 110 -4.57 -38.84 -10.21
C PRO A 110 -3.11 -39.27 -10.18
N ASP A 111 -2.28 -38.75 -11.09
CA ASP A 111 -0.87 -39.14 -11.20
C ASP A 111 0.01 -38.45 -10.14
N ILE A 112 -0.33 -37.23 -9.74
CA ILE A 112 0.37 -36.48 -8.67
C ILE A 112 0.03 -37.06 -7.30
N MET A 113 -1.23 -37.51 -7.11
CA MET A 113 -1.70 -38.09 -5.83
C MET A 113 -1.41 -39.59 -5.67
N LYS A 114 -1.06 -40.29 -6.74
CA LYS A 114 -0.79 -41.73 -6.71
C LYS A 114 0.23 -42.15 -5.65
N PRO A 115 1.41 -41.49 -5.54
CA PRO A 115 2.40 -41.89 -4.52
C PRO A 115 1.91 -41.64 -3.10
N ASP A 116 1.19 -40.53 -2.86
CA ASP A 116 0.68 -40.19 -1.53
C ASP A 116 -0.53 -41.04 -1.13
N LEU A 117 -1.42 -41.37 -2.09
CA LEU A 117 -2.52 -42.29 -1.88
C LEU A 117 -2.02 -43.73 -1.63
N GLN A 118 -0.97 -44.19 -2.34
CA GLN A 118 -0.36 -45.49 -2.12
C GLN A 118 0.32 -45.55 -0.75
N LYS A 119 0.97 -44.47 -0.32
CA LYS A 119 1.55 -44.37 1.02
C LYS A 119 0.46 -44.41 2.08
N LEU A 120 -0.61 -43.61 1.91
CA LEU A 120 -1.78 -43.60 2.80
C LEU A 120 -2.44 -44.98 2.88
N GLN A 121 -2.61 -45.65 1.73
CA GLN A 121 -3.18 -46.99 1.65
C GLN A 121 -2.30 -48.04 2.36
N SER A 122 -0.97 -47.97 2.21
CA SER A 122 -0.05 -48.84 2.88
C SER A 122 -0.06 -48.61 4.40
N GLU A 123 -0.12 -47.36 4.87
CA GLU A 123 -0.20 -47.00 6.27
C GLU A 123 -1.55 -47.40 6.90
N LEU A 124 -2.65 -47.23 6.17
CA LEU A 124 -3.99 -47.64 6.60
C LEU A 124 -4.09 -49.19 6.71
N LEU A 125 -3.50 -49.92 5.77
CA LEU A 125 -3.48 -51.39 5.78
C LEU A 125 -2.63 -51.95 6.94
N THR A 126 -1.59 -51.25 7.39
CA THR A 126 -0.80 -51.63 8.56
C THR A 126 -1.50 -51.34 9.88
N CYS A 127 -2.45 -50.39 9.90
CA CYS A 127 -3.24 -50.02 11.09
C CYS A 127 -4.55 -50.78 11.23
N LEU A 128 -5.00 -51.50 10.18
CA LEU A 128 -6.19 -52.33 10.24
C LEU A 128 -5.83 -53.72 10.79
N PRO A 129 -6.42 -54.18 11.92
CA PRO A 129 -6.28 -55.57 12.33
C PRO A 129 -6.87 -56.46 11.21
N SER A 130 -6.18 -57.56 10.90
CA SER A 130 -6.61 -58.57 9.91
C SER A 130 -8.05 -59.01 10.18
N VAL A 131 -8.98 -58.52 9.29
CA VAL A 131 -10.38 -58.86 9.41
C VAL A 131 -10.64 -60.14 8.61
N PRO A 132 -11.06 -61.25 9.24
CA PRO A 132 -11.21 -62.54 8.57
C PRO A 132 -12.48 -62.73 7.75
N ASP A 133 -13.34 -61.71 7.57
CA ASP A 133 -14.59 -61.91 6.84
C ASP A 133 -15.12 -60.65 6.11
N LEU A 134 -14.74 -60.55 4.83
CA LEU A 134 -15.19 -59.50 3.94
C LEU A 134 -16.71 -59.52 3.65
N HIS A 135 -17.38 -60.64 3.86
CA HIS A 135 -18.82 -60.78 3.63
C HIS A 135 -19.68 -60.16 4.75
N ARG A 136 -19.17 -60.13 5.97
CA ARG A 136 -19.85 -59.52 7.10
C ARG A 136 -19.80 -58.01 7.06
N LEU A 137 -18.72 -57.44 6.51
CA LEU A 137 -18.57 -56.00 6.32
C LEU A 137 -19.50 -55.44 5.28
N ARG A 138 -19.86 -56.22 4.23
CA ARG A 138 -20.78 -55.82 3.18
C ARG A 138 -22.21 -55.60 3.68
N ASP A 139 -22.65 -56.44 4.64
CA ASP A 139 -24.01 -56.37 5.17
C ASP A 139 -24.16 -55.26 6.23
N GLU A 140 -23.08 -54.86 6.92
CA GLU A 140 -23.05 -53.74 7.85
C GLU A 140 -22.89 -52.37 7.14
N ILE A 141 -22.31 -52.34 5.93
CA ILE A 141 -22.15 -51.10 5.12
C ILE A 141 -23.48 -50.60 4.57
N SER A 142 -24.49 -51.44 4.46
CA SER A 142 -25.84 -51.05 3.97
C SER A 142 -26.70 -50.33 4.99
N SER A 143 -26.31 -50.27 6.25
CA SER A 143 -27.04 -49.53 7.31
C SER A 143 -26.35 -48.20 7.65
N TRP A 144 -27.15 -47.13 7.64
CA TRP A 144 -26.78 -45.73 7.80
C TRP A 144 -26.07 -45.34 9.12
N HIS A 145 -25.61 -46.31 9.94
CA HIS A 145 -24.95 -46.04 11.24
C HIS A 145 -23.42 -45.99 11.20
N ILE A 146 -22.78 -46.04 10.04
CA ILE A 146 -21.32 -46.00 9.89
C ILE A 146 -20.71 -44.73 10.46
N LYS A 147 -21.40 -43.60 10.36
CA LYS A 147 -20.88 -42.31 10.88
C LYS A 147 -20.73 -42.30 12.39
N GLU A 148 -21.63 -42.94 13.08
CA GLU A 148 -21.64 -42.94 14.57
C GLU A 148 -20.65 -43.99 15.14
N HIS A 149 -20.52 -45.14 14.46
CA HIS A 149 -19.53 -46.16 14.86
C HIS A 149 -18.10 -45.76 14.58
N LEU A 150 -17.80 -45.06 13.47
CA LEU A 150 -16.45 -44.54 13.18
C LEU A 150 -16.06 -43.44 14.16
N TYR A 151 -17.01 -42.61 14.61
CA TYR A 151 -16.79 -41.55 15.61
C TYR A 151 -16.52 -42.12 17.01
N ASN A 152 -17.14 -43.24 17.36
CA ASN A 152 -17.02 -43.89 18.68
C ASN A 152 -15.87 -44.89 18.77
N CYS A 153 -15.32 -45.41 17.67
CA CYS A 153 -14.19 -46.34 17.68
C CYS A 153 -12.82 -45.67 17.71
N LEU A 154 -12.72 -44.38 17.36
CA LEU A 154 -11.43 -43.68 17.28
C LEU A 154 -10.86 -43.11 18.60
N PRO A 155 -11.65 -42.74 19.63
CA PRO A 155 -11.07 -42.07 20.81
C PRO A 155 -10.71 -42.97 22.00
N VAL A 156 -11.20 -44.23 22.10
CA VAL A 156 -11.18 -44.95 23.39
C VAL A 156 -10.04 -45.98 23.47
N ARG A 157 -9.41 -46.37 22.41
CA ARG A 157 -8.33 -47.39 22.43
C ARG A 157 -6.90 -46.83 22.45
N PHE A 158 -6.70 -45.55 22.35
CA PHE A 158 -5.37 -44.93 22.31
C PHE A 158 -4.88 -44.39 23.66
N SER A 159 -5.54 -44.71 24.77
CA SER A 159 -5.15 -44.28 26.10
C SER A 159 -4.20 -45.24 26.82
N SER A 160 -3.52 -46.16 26.11
CA SER A 160 -2.54 -47.02 26.76
C SER A 160 -1.36 -47.29 25.82
N SER A 161 -0.23 -46.65 26.14
CA SER A 161 1.13 -46.92 25.70
C SER A 161 1.47 -46.76 24.22
N ASN A 162 2.05 -45.66 23.91
CA ASN A 162 3.20 -45.31 23.05
C ASN A 162 2.95 -44.02 22.25
N HIS A 163 3.84 -43.06 22.47
CA HIS A 163 3.82 -41.69 21.94
C HIS A 163 3.95 -41.53 20.40
N THR A 164 4.02 -42.62 19.62
CA THR A 164 4.27 -42.58 18.16
C THR A 164 3.01 -42.58 17.33
N ASP A 165 1.89 -43.12 17.79
CA ASP A 165 0.70 -43.31 16.94
C ASP A 165 -0.19 -42.06 16.85
N VAL A 166 -0.14 -41.17 17.85
CA VAL A 166 -0.83 -39.89 17.84
C VAL A 166 -0.25 -38.92 16.79
N CYS A 167 1.06 -39.01 16.52
CA CYS A 167 1.72 -38.18 15.53
C CYS A 167 1.32 -38.51 14.09
N VAL A 168 1.06 -39.74 13.75
CA VAL A 168 0.71 -40.17 12.38
C VAL A 168 -0.67 -39.67 11.99
N LEU A 169 -1.67 -39.79 12.87
CA LEU A 169 -3.05 -39.33 12.55
C LEU A 169 -3.14 -37.79 12.47
N HIS A 170 -2.37 -37.10 13.28
CA HIS A 170 -2.29 -35.64 13.23
C HIS A 170 -1.59 -35.17 11.93
N SER A 171 -0.51 -35.87 11.54
CA SER A 171 0.20 -35.60 10.28
C SER A 171 -0.68 -35.85 9.06
N VAL A 172 -1.41 -36.97 9.01
CA VAL A 172 -2.36 -37.28 7.92
C VAL A 172 -3.49 -36.27 7.83
N LYS A 173 -4.00 -35.78 8.96
CA LYS A 173 -5.04 -34.74 8.98
C LYS A 173 -4.48 -33.39 8.49
N GLU A 174 -3.27 -33.03 8.87
CA GLU A 174 -2.60 -31.82 8.38
C GLU A 174 -2.25 -31.92 6.90
N ASP A 175 -1.73 -33.06 6.44
CA ASP A 175 -1.39 -33.27 5.04
C ASP A 175 -2.64 -33.30 4.17
N LEU A 176 -3.72 -33.95 4.60
CA LEU A 176 -5.02 -33.94 3.92
C LEU A 176 -5.65 -32.52 3.89
N ALA A 177 -5.54 -31.79 5.00
CA ALA A 177 -5.98 -30.40 5.07
C ALA A 177 -5.17 -29.50 4.12
N ASN A 178 -3.85 -29.71 4.05
CA ASN A 178 -2.97 -28.95 3.15
C ASN A 178 -3.20 -29.28 1.66
N ILE A 179 -3.63 -30.49 1.34
CA ILE A 179 -3.98 -30.93 -0.03
C ILE A 179 -5.38 -30.44 -0.41
N ILE A 180 -6.37 -30.49 0.49
CA ILE A 180 -7.76 -30.14 0.21
C ILE A 180 -8.01 -28.62 0.34
N ALA A 181 -7.32 -27.94 1.26
CA ALA A 181 -7.50 -26.50 1.47
C ALA A 181 -7.33 -25.65 0.18
N PRO A 182 -6.31 -25.88 -0.68
CA PRO A 182 -6.18 -25.17 -1.94
C PRO A 182 -7.32 -25.45 -2.94
N LEU A 183 -7.95 -26.62 -2.86
CA LEU A 183 -9.08 -27.02 -3.72
C LEU A 183 -10.42 -26.45 -3.25
N MET A 184 -10.55 -26.15 -1.97
CA MET A 184 -11.76 -25.56 -1.39
C MET A 184 -11.76 -24.02 -1.40
N ILE A 185 -10.60 -23.38 -1.62
CA ILE A 185 -10.50 -21.93 -1.69
C ILE A 185 -11.11 -21.47 -3.01
N ARG A 186 -12.34 -20.94 -2.97
CA ARG A 186 -12.89 -20.17 -4.08
C ARG A 186 -12.14 -18.84 -4.13
N PRO A 187 -11.37 -18.54 -5.19
CA PRO A 187 -10.62 -17.30 -5.25
C PRO A 187 -11.59 -16.12 -5.27
N ILE A 188 -11.59 -15.33 -4.23
CA ILE A 188 -12.34 -14.09 -4.20
C ILE A 188 -11.71 -13.05 -5.13
N THR A 189 -12.53 -12.15 -5.63
CA THR A 189 -12.04 -11.07 -6.49
C THR A 189 -11.06 -10.15 -5.73
N ARG A 190 -9.96 -9.77 -6.38
CA ARG A 190 -8.87 -8.97 -5.81
C ARG A 190 -8.88 -7.51 -6.27
N TRP A 191 -9.76 -7.14 -7.23
CA TRP A 191 -9.75 -5.79 -7.80
C TRP A 191 -9.84 -4.66 -6.76
N PRO A 192 -10.62 -4.77 -5.63
CA PRO A 192 -10.68 -3.68 -4.68
C PRO A 192 -9.34 -3.40 -4.02
N PHE A 193 -8.56 -4.44 -3.75
CA PHE A 193 -7.24 -4.32 -3.16
C PHE A 193 -6.24 -3.70 -4.16
N PHE A 194 -6.27 -4.11 -5.43
CA PHE A 194 -5.43 -3.51 -6.47
C PHE A 194 -5.84 -2.07 -6.80
N ALA A 195 -7.11 -1.72 -6.70
CA ALA A 195 -7.58 -0.34 -6.83
C ALA A 195 -6.95 0.55 -5.75
N PHE A 196 -6.92 0.11 -4.50
CA PHE A 196 -6.20 0.80 -3.42
C PHE A 196 -4.70 0.95 -3.72
N LEU A 197 -4.03 -0.13 -4.11
CA LEU A 197 -2.60 -0.09 -4.45
C LEU A 197 -2.32 0.88 -5.60
N GLY A 198 -3.17 0.89 -6.63
CA GLY A 198 -3.11 1.84 -7.74
C GLY A 198 -3.32 3.29 -7.30
N GLY A 199 -4.29 3.56 -6.44
CA GLY A 199 -4.54 4.88 -5.85
C GLY A 199 -3.37 5.37 -5.00
N ALA A 200 -2.76 4.49 -4.20
CA ALA A 200 -1.59 4.81 -3.41
C ALA A 200 -0.39 5.15 -4.30
N MET A 201 -0.10 4.33 -5.30
CA MET A 201 0.98 4.60 -6.26
C MET A 201 0.75 5.88 -7.04
N PHE A 202 -0.49 6.15 -7.47
CA PHE A 202 -0.84 7.38 -8.18
C PHE A 202 -0.61 8.61 -7.29
N CYS A 203 -1.10 8.60 -6.05
CA CYS A 203 -0.90 9.70 -5.10
C CYS A 203 0.59 9.99 -4.87
N LEU A 204 1.37 8.97 -4.53
CA LEU A 204 2.78 9.11 -4.19
C LEU A 204 3.62 9.58 -5.38
N LEU A 205 3.35 9.07 -6.58
CA LEU A 205 4.06 9.48 -7.78
C LEU A 205 3.66 10.90 -8.20
N ALA A 206 2.37 11.24 -8.21
CA ALA A 206 1.88 12.57 -8.54
C ALA A 206 2.47 13.64 -7.62
N SER A 207 2.51 13.37 -6.32
CA SER A 207 3.10 14.27 -5.33
C SER A 207 4.61 14.43 -5.54
N SER A 208 5.36 13.33 -5.72
CA SER A 208 6.80 13.40 -6.01
C SER A 208 7.08 14.24 -7.26
N ILE A 209 6.32 14.05 -8.34
CA ILE A 209 6.46 14.81 -9.58
C ILE A 209 6.06 16.27 -9.37
N CYS A 210 5.02 16.55 -8.59
CA CYS A 210 4.61 17.90 -8.22
C CYS A 210 5.75 18.66 -7.56
N HIS A 211 6.31 18.11 -6.48
CA HIS A 211 7.42 18.71 -5.73
C HIS A 211 8.69 18.87 -6.56
N LEU A 212 8.90 18.01 -7.55
CA LEU A 212 10.04 18.16 -8.47
C LEU A 212 9.83 19.29 -9.47
N LEU A 213 8.65 19.39 -10.11
CA LEU A 213 8.40 20.22 -11.29
C LEU A 213 7.81 21.60 -10.99
N SER A 214 7.24 21.83 -9.80
CA SER A 214 6.53 23.07 -9.47
C SER A 214 7.39 24.34 -9.58
N CYS A 215 8.70 24.21 -9.41
CA CYS A 215 9.63 25.35 -9.53
C CYS A 215 9.99 25.76 -10.97
N HIS A 216 9.48 25.04 -11.99
CA HIS A 216 9.81 25.33 -13.39
C HIS A 216 9.13 26.57 -13.94
N SER A 217 7.83 26.72 -13.71
CA SER A 217 7.01 27.84 -14.17
C SER A 217 5.68 27.87 -13.44
N GLU A 218 5.04 29.02 -13.39
CA GLU A 218 3.72 29.22 -12.77
C GLU A 218 2.66 28.25 -13.32
N ARG A 219 2.58 28.12 -14.65
CA ARG A 219 1.66 27.18 -15.29
C ARG A 219 1.90 25.74 -14.87
N MET A 220 3.16 25.33 -14.78
CA MET A 220 3.54 23.97 -14.34
C MET A 220 3.17 23.76 -12.88
N ALA A 221 3.45 24.74 -12.01
CA ALA A 221 3.07 24.70 -10.61
C ALA A 221 1.57 24.47 -10.42
N TYR A 222 0.73 25.23 -11.13
CA TYR A 222 -0.73 25.07 -11.07
C TYR A 222 -1.21 23.69 -11.54
N ILE A 223 -0.65 23.16 -12.61
CA ILE A 223 -1.05 21.84 -13.12
C ILE A 223 -0.63 20.73 -12.13
N MET A 224 0.61 20.80 -11.65
CA MET A 224 1.17 19.79 -10.76
C MET A 224 0.45 19.79 -9.40
N LEU A 225 0.14 20.96 -8.85
CA LEU A 225 -0.60 21.08 -7.59
C LEU A 225 -2.00 20.46 -7.66
N ARG A 226 -2.69 20.63 -8.80
CA ARG A 226 -3.99 19.98 -9.04
C ARG A 226 -3.88 18.47 -9.10
N LEU A 227 -2.83 17.96 -9.76
CA LEU A 227 -2.56 16.55 -9.87
C LEU A 227 -2.25 15.93 -8.48
N ASP A 228 -1.51 16.66 -7.65
CA ASP A 228 -1.19 16.25 -6.28
C ASP A 228 -2.46 16.12 -5.43
N TYR A 229 -3.34 17.14 -5.44
CA TYR A 229 -4.61 17.08 -4.71
C TYR A 229 -5.55 15.99 -5.24
N ALA A 230 -5.59 15.78 -6.56
CA ALA A 230 -6.33 14.67 -7.15
C ALA A 230 -5.78 13.32 -6.68
N GLY A 231 -4.46 13.21 -6.51
CA GLY A 231 -3.80 12.04 -5.95
C GLY A 231 -4.27 11.73 -4.53
N ILE A 232 -4.34 12.75 -3.66
CA ILE A 232 -4.83 12.59 -2.28
C ILE A 232 -6.29 12.08 -2.27
N ALA A 233 -7.18 12.70 -3.06
CA ALA A 233 -8.56 12.27 -3.16
C ALA A 233 -8.70 10.84 -3.69
N ALA A 234 -7.90 10.48 -4.69
CA ALA A 234 -7.86 9.13 -5.24
C ALA A 234 -7.39 8.10 -4.21
N LEU A 235 -6.31 8.39 -3.46
CA LEU A 235 -5.83 7.51 -2.39
C LEU A 235 -6.91 7.31 -1.33
N ILE A 236 -7.56 8.38 -0.84
CA ILE A 236 -8.61 8.26 0.17
C ILE A 236 -9.77 7.43 -0.38
N ALA A 237 -10.30 7.74 -1.58
CA ALA A 237 -11.43 7.01 -2.15
C ALA A 237 -11.13 5.52 -2.35
N THR A 238 -9.97 5.20 -2.92
CA THR A 238 -9.60 3.81 -3.19
C THR A 238 -9.25 3.03 -1.92
N SER A 239 -8.85 3.71 -0.84
CA SER A 239 -8.62 3.09 0.47
C SER A 239 -9.92 2.52 1.09
N PHE A 240 -11.09 3.02 0.70
CA PHE A 240 -12.37 2.46 1.15
C PHE A 240 -12.72 1.13 0.45
N TYR A 241 -12.18 0.88 -0.75
CA TYR A 241 -12.60 -0.26 -1.55
C TYR A 241 -12.32 -1.60 -0.86
N PRO A 242 -11.11 -1.91 -0.34
CA PRO A 242 -10.86 -3.17 0.33
C PRO A 242 -11.74 -3.38 1.57
N PRO A 243 -11.77 -2.48 2.57
CA PRO A 243 -12.56 -2.71 3.78
C PRO A 243 -14.06 -2.80 3.52
N VAL A 244 -14.60 -1.95 2.64
CA VAL A 244 -16.03 -1.98 2.30
C VAL A 244 -16.37 -3.24 1.53
N TYR A 245 -15.64 -3.53 0.45
CA TYR A 245 -15.94 -4.67 -0.40
C TYR A 245 -15.87 -5.99 0.39
N TYR A 246 -14.75 -6.24 1.06
CA TYR A 246 -14.55 -7.51 1.77
C TYR A 246 -15.40 -7.64 3.03
N SER A 247 -15.81 -6.55 3.67
CA SER A 247 -16.77 -6.61 4.79
C SER A 247 -18.18 -6.92 4.32
N PHE A 248 -18.61 -6.31 3.21
CA PHE A 248 -20.01 -6.33 2.78
C PHE A 248 -20.26 -7.11 1.48
N MET A 249 -19.31 -7.92 0.98
CA MET A 249 -19.49 -8.69 -0.26
C MET A 249 -20.69 -9.64 -0.20
N CYS A 250 -21.03 -10.11 1.00
CA CYS A 250 -22.21 -10.96 1.25
C CYS A 250 -23.51 -10.16 1.42
N TYR A 251 -23.42 -8.83 1.47
CA TYR A 251 -24.52 -7.88 1.61
C TYR A 251 -24.48 -6.86 0.46
N PRO A 252 -24.89 -7.22 -0.76
CA PRO A 252 -24.68 -6.41 -1.97
C PRO A 252 -25.23 -4.98 -1.87
N PHE A 253 -26.36 -4.79 -1.17
CA PHE A 253 -26.94 -3.48 -0.97
C PHE A 253 -25.98 -2.53 -0.24
N PHE A 254 -25.46 -2.94 0.92
CA PHE A 254 -24.53 -2.11 1.69
C PHE A 254 -23.19 -1.94 1.00
N CYS A 255 -22.69 -2.99 0.34
CA CYS A 255 -21.48 -2.93 -0.46
C CYS A 255 -21.58 -1.83 -1.54
N ASN A 256 -22.63 -1.87 -2.36
CA ASN A 256 -22.84 -0.90 -3.42
C ASN A 256 -23.13 0.50 -2.89
N LEU A 257 -23.87 0.62 -1.78
CA LEU A 257 -24.17 1.89 -1.14
C LEU A 257 -22.88 2.62 -0.70
N TYR A 258 -22.03 1.95 0.07
CA TYR A 258 -20.80 2.55 0.58
C TYR A 258 -19.76 2.79 -0.53
N LEU A 259 -19.59 1.84 -1.47
CA LEU A 259 -18.68 2.03 -2.61
C LEU A 259 -19.16 3.14 -3.53
N GLY A 260 -20.45 3.20 -3.82
CA GLY A 260 -21.06 4.28 -4.61
C GLY A 260 -20.88 5.64 -3.95
N PHE A 261 -21.18 5.74 -2.65
CA PHE A 261 -21.03 6.98 -1.89
C PHE A 261 -19.59 7.52 -1.92
N ILE A 262 -18.59 6.68 -1.58
CA ILE A 262 -17.20 7.13 -1.56
C ILE A 262 -16.66 7.44 -2.96
N THR A 263 -17.11 6.71 -3.99
CA THR A 263 -16.72 6.98 -5.37
C THR A 263 -17.25 8.35 -5.83
N VAL A 264 -18.51 8.65 -5.58
CA VAL A 264 -19.12 9.95 -5.92
C VAL A 264 -18.44 11.06 -5.13
N LEU A 265 -18.23 10.87 -3.83
CA LEU A 265 -17.54 11.84 -2.96
C LEU A 265 -16.10 12.08 -3.43
N GLY A 266 -15.37 11.03 -3.81
CA GLY A 266 -14.02 11.11 -4.35
C GLY A 266 -13.96 11.89 -5.66
N ILE A 267 -14.84 11.60 -6.60
CA ILE A 267 -14.96 12.37 -7.86
C ILE A 267 -15.28 13.82 -7.59
N ALA A 268 -16.26 14.12 -6.71
CA ALA A 268 -16.62 15.49 -6.34
C ALA A 268 -15.43 16.22 -5.71
N THR A 269 -14.67 15.57 -4.83
CA THR A 269 -13.48 16.14 -4.20
C THR A 269 -12.38 16.43 -5.23
N ILE A 270 -12.16 15.54 -6.20
CA ILE A 270 -11.23 15.79 -7.32
C ILE A 270 -11.68 17.01 -8.10
N LEU A 271 -12.95 17.09 -8.50
CA LEU A 271 -13.47 18.21 -9.28
C LEU A 271 -13.32 19.55 -8.54
N VAL A 272 -13.63 19.58 -7.24
CA VAL A 272 -13.44 20.78 -6.40
C VAL A 272 -11.95 21.15 -6.29
N SER A 273 -11.06 20.18 -6.18
CA SER A 273 -9.61 20.40 -6.12
C SER A 273 -9.03 20.97 -7.41
N LEU A 274 -9.71 20.79 -8.55
CA LEU A 274 -9.31 21.38 -9.84
C LEU A 274 -9.68 22.85 -9.98
N LEU A 275 -10.53 23.40 -9.10
CA LEU A 275 -10.93 24.81 -9.15
C LEU A 275 -9.76 25.74 -8.79
N PRO A 276 -9.48 26.80 -9.57
CA PRO A 276 -8.35 27.71 -9.30
C PRO A 276 -8.38 28.34 -7.91
N VAL A 277 -9.56 28.73 -7.45
CA VAL A 277 -9.78 29.36 -6.12
C VAL A 277 -9.31 28.45 -5.00
N PHE A 278 -9.46 27.13 -5.15
CA PHE A 278 -9.11 26.14 -4.12
C PHE A 278 -7.58 26.00 -3.91
N GLN A 279 -6.78 26.59 -4.82
CA GLN A 279 -5.32 26.51 -4.75
C GLN A 279 -4.69 27.63 -3.93
N ASN A 280 -5.44 28.69 -3.61
CA ASN A 280 -4.93 29.79 -2.82
C ASN A 280 -4.50 29.33 -1.42
N PRO A 281 -3.41 29.91 -0.86
CA PRO A 281 -2.91 29.57 0.48
C PRO A 281 -3.96 29.74 1.58
N GLU A 282 -4.88 30.69 1.43
CA GLU A 282 -5.99 30.96 2.37
C GLU A 282 -6.92 29.75 2.56
N PHE A 283 -7.11 28.93 1.52
CA PHE A 283 -7.96 27.73 1.54
C PHE A 283 -7.27 26.49 2.07
N ARG A 284 -6.03 26.58 2.58
CA ARG A 284 -5.26 25.45 3.08
C ARG A 284 -5.99 24.64 4.15
N THR A 285 -6.56 25.32 5.15
CA THR A 285 -7.30 24.64 6.23
C THR A 285 -8.57 23.99 5.69
N ILE A 286 -9.27 24.64 4.75
CA ILE A 286 -10.47 24.11 4.11
C ILE A 286 -10.12 22.86 3.30
N ARG A 287 -9.00 22.86 2.56
CA ARG A 287 -8.50 21.65 1.86
C ARG A 287 -8.23 20.52 2.82
N ALA A 288 -7.48 20.79 3.90
CA ALA A 288 -7.19 19.79 4.89
C ALA A 288 -8.46 19.22 5.54
N SER A 289 -9.42 20.08 5.87
CA SER A 289 -10.71 19.67 6.44
C SER A 289 -11.56 18.84 5.46
N LEU A 290 -11.53 19.15 4.16
CA LEU A 290 -12.24 18.39 3.14
C LEU A 290 -11.70 16.96 3.03
N PHE A 291 -10.38 16.81 2.90
CA PHE A 291 -9.75 15.50 2.81
C PHE A 291 -9.89 14.71 4.11
N PHE A 292 -9.76 15.37 5.26
CA PHE A 292 -9.97 14.74 6.57
C PHE A 292 -11.43 14.28 6.74
N GLY A 293 -12.40 15.11 6.41
CA GLY A 293 -13.83 14.79 6.46
C GLY A 293 -14.19 13.62 5.53
N MET A 294 -13.61 13.59 4.32
CA MET A 294 -13.74 12.46 3.41
C MET A 294 -13.22 11.17 4.04
N GLY A 295 -12.03 11.20 4.66
CA GLY A 295 -11.48 10.05 5.39
C GLY A 295 -12.35 9.64 6.57
N LEU A 296 -12.85 10.59 7.37
CA LEU A 296 -13.69 10.35 8.54
C LEU A 296 -15.03 9.69 8.18
N SER A 297 -15.54 9.89 6.96
CA SER A 297 -16.76 9.21 6.49
C SER A 297 -16.63 7.67 6.53
N GLY A 298 -15.40 7.14 6.57
CA GLY A 298 -15.11 5.72 6.76
C GLY A 298 -15.50 5.17 8.13
N ALA A 299 -15.74 6.01 9.13
CA ALA A 299 -16.23 5.57 10.42
C ALA A 299 -17.57 4.82 10.30
N ALA A 300 -18.45 5.23 9.40
CA ALA A 300 -19.77 4.61 9.22
C ALA A 300 -19.68 3.13 8.80
N PRO A 301 -18.98 2.75 7.71
CA PRO A 301 -18.83 1.34 7.36
C PRO A 301 -18.01 0.54 8.38
N ILE A 302 -17.03 1.15 9.07
CA ILE A 302 -16.25 0.47 10.12
C ILE A 302 -17.16 0.10 11.30
N LEU A 303 -17.98 1.02 11.79
CA LEU A 303 -18.93 0.75 12.87
C LEU A 303 -19.97 -0.29 12.43
N HIS A 304 -20.50 -0.19 11.21
CA HIS A 304 -21.46 -1.16 10.70
C HIS A 304 -20.85 -2.57 10.61
N LYS A 305 -19.60 -2.69 10.13
CA LYS A 305 -18.84 -3.95 10.15
C LYS A 305 -18.72 -4.53 11.56
N LEU A 306 -18.38 -3.68 12.56
CA LEU A 306 -18.28 -4.11 13.96
C LEU A 306 -19.60 -4.66 14.49
N PHE A 307 -20.73 -4.05 14.15
CA PHE A 307 -22.06 -4.55 14.54
C PHE A 307 -22.40 -5.89 13.88
N LEU A 308 -22.16 -6.03 12.57
CA LEU A 308 -22.54 -7.24 11.83
C LEU A 308 -21.68 -8.47 12.19
N PHE A 309 -20.41 -8.25 12.51
CA PHE A 309 -19.45 -9.35 12.70
C PHE A 309 -18.81 -9.31 14.10
N TRP A 310 -19.58 -8.85 15.09
CA TRP A 310 -19.13 -8.84 16.48
C TRP A 310 -18.74 -10.25 16.92
N GLY A 311 -17.54 -10.39 17.47
CA GLY A 311 -17.01 -11.69 17.94
C GLY A 311 -16.07 -12.38 16.95
N GLN A 312 -15.90 -11.89 15.72
CA GLN A 312 -14.89 -12.42 14.80
C GLN A 312 -13.53 -11.75 15.01
N PRO A 313 -12.45 -12.51 15.23
CA PRO A 313 -11.13 -11.96 15.53
C PRO A 313 -10.58 -11.11 14.38
N GLU A 314 -10.86 -11.47 13.11
CA GLU A 314 -10.43 -10.73 11.93
C GLU A 314 -11.01 -9.32 11.89
N VAL A 315 -12.22 -9.14 12.38
CA VAL A 315 -12.90 -7.83 12.43
C VAL A 315 -12.20 -6.91 13.41
N PHE A 316 -11.80 -7.42 14.58
CA PHE A 316 -11.05 -6.62 15.56
C PHE A 316 -9.65 -6.28 15.04
N HIS A 317 -8.95 -7.24 14.41
CA HIS A 317 -7.64 -7.00 13.82
C HIS A 317 -7.69 -5.94 12.72
N THR A 318 -8.63 -6.06 11.77
CA THR A 318 -8.78 -5.07 10.69
C THR A 318 -9.16 -3.70 11.22
N THR A 319 -10.07 -3.63 12.20
CA THR A 319 -10.46 -2.37 12.83
C THR A 319 -9.30 -1.72 13.58
N GLY A 320 -8.45 -2.50 14.25
CA GLY A 320 -7.22 -2.00 14.87
C GLY A 320 -6.28 -1.34 13.87
N TYR A 321 -6.08 -1.95 12.70
CA TYR A 321 -5.29 -1.35 11.61
C TYR A 321 -5.96 -0.08 11.05
N GLU A 322 -7.30 -0.07 10.88
CA GLU A 322 -8.05 1.08 10.38
C GLU A 322 -7.97 2.28 11.34
N ILE A 323 -8.04 2.03 12.64
CA ILE A 323 -7.85 3.07 13.67
C ILE A 323 -6.42 3.60 13.62
N LEU A 324 -5.41 2.73 13.58
CA LEU A 324 -4.01 3.14 13.51
C LEU A 324 -3.74 3.97 12.25
N MET A 325 -4.27 3.54 11.10
CA MET A 325 -4.21 4.31 9.86
C MET A 325 -4.85 5.70 10.01
N GLY A 326 -6.06 5.76 10.60
CA GLY A 326 -6.76 7.01 10.87
C GLY A 326 -5.98 7.96 11.78
N VAL A 327 -5.33 7.43 12.80
CA VAL A 327 -4.44 8.19 13.70
C VAL A 327 -3.23 8.75 12.95
N LEU A 328 -2.57 7.94 12.12
CA LEU A 328 -1.41 8.38 11.32
C LEU A 328 -1.79 9.50 10.35
N TYR A 329 -2.89 9.35 9.62
CA TYR A 329 -3.38 10.39 8.70
C TYR A 329 -3.86 11.64 9.47
N GLY A 330 -4.53 11.47 10.62
CA GLY A 330 -4.98 12.58 11.45
C GLY A 330 -3.82 13.41 12.00
N ILE A 331 -2.77 12.76 12.53
CA ILE A 331 -1.55 13.43 12.99
C ILE A 331 -0.88 14.12 11.80
N GLY A 332 -0.80 13.45 10.64
CA GLY A 332 -0.24 14.04 9.42
C GLY A 332 -0.98 15.31 9.01
N ALA A 333 -2.32 15.28 8.94
CA ALA A 333 -3.13 16.44 8.61
C ALA A 333 -2.96 17.57 9.62
N LEU A 334 -2.87 17.26 10.91
CA LEU A 334 -2.65 18.23 11.98
C LEU A 334 -1.28 18.91 11.84
N VAL A 335 -0.22 18.14 11.66
CA VAL A 335 1.16 18.64 11.45
C VAL A 335 1.21 19.52 10.21
N TYR A 336 0.62 19.09 9.10
CA TYR A 336 0.52 19.86 7.87
C TYR A 336 -0.23 21.19 8.07
N ALA A 337 -1.38 21.18 8.76
CA ALA A 337 -2.21 22.36 8.95
C ALA A 337 -1.58 23.38 9.89
N THR A 338 -0.89 22.92 10.93
CA THR A 338 -0.28 23.76 11.97
C THR A 338 1.11 24.28 11.60
N ARG A 339 1.76 23.68 10.59
CA ARG A 339 3.16 24.01 10.19
C ARG A 339 4.17 23.82 11.32
N ILE A 340 3.97 22.81 12.15
CA ILE A 340 4.90 22.47 13.24
C ILE A 340 5.82 21.36 12.73
N PRO A 341 7.17 21.44 12.92
CA PRO A 341 7.85 22.33 13.88
C PRO A 341 8.39 23.66 13.33
N GLU A 342 8.41 23.89 11.99
CA GLU A 342 9.04 25.06 11.38
C GLU A 342 8.41 26.38 11.85
N ARG A 343 7.14 26.40 12.23
CA ARG A 343 6.47 27.56 12.81
C ARG A 343 7.11 28.05 14.11
N TRP A 344 7.66 27.12 14.91
CA TRP A 344 8.31 27.47 16.19
C TRP A 344 9.75 27.90 16.02
N MET A 345 10.41 27.44 14.94
CA MET A 345 11.82 27.70 14.68
C MET A 345 12.05 27.98 13.19
N PRO A 346 11.59 29.14 12.68
CA PRO A 346 11.75 29.50 11.28
C PRO A 346 13.20 29.42 10.81
N GLY A 347 13.43 28.92 9.62
CA GLY A 347 14.75 28.76 9.00
C GLY A 347 15.56 27.55 9.46
N LYS A 348 15.18 26.88 10.57
CA LYS A 348 15.91 25.69 11.04
C LYS A 348 15.56 24.43 10.28
N PHE A 349 14.37 24.36 9.72
CA PHE A 349 13.83 23.19 9.02
C PHE A 349 13.75 23.40 7.50
N ASP A 350 14.52 24.32 6.95
CA ASP A 350 14.47 24.67 5.54
C ASP A 350 14.74 23.47 4.60
N ILE A 351 15.63 22.56 5.01
CA ILE A 351 16.03 21.40 4.22
C ILE A 351 15.33 20.12 4.71
N ALA A 352 15.29 19.91 6.02
CA ALA A 352 14.85 18.64 6.59
C ALA A 352 14.00 18.81 7.85
N GLY A 353 12.97 17.98 8.00
CA GLY A 353 12.15 17.87 9.20
C GLY A 353 10.96 18.84 9.28
N HIS A 354 10.65 19.62 8.25
CA HIS A 354 9.46 20.48 8.27
C HIS A 354 8.15 19.68 8.15
N SER A 355 7.06 20.32 8.52
CA SER A 355 5.72 19.71 8.64
C SER A 355 5.26 18.94 7.39
N HIS A 356 5.58 19.44 6.21
CA HIS A 356 5.18 18.79 4.95
C HIS A 356 5.90 17.44 4.74
N GLN A 357 7.19 17.37 5.07
CA GLN A 357 7.96 16.11 5.01
C GLN A 357 7.45 15.08 6.02
N LEU A 358 7.12 15.54 7.25
CA LEU A 358 6.52 14.68 8.27
C LEU A 358 5.14 14.15 7.81
N PHE A 359 4.34 15.01 7.19
CA PHE A 359 3.07 14.62 6.59
C PHE A 359 3.26 13.52 5.53
N HIS A 360 4.23 13.67 4.61
CA HIS A 360 4.55 12.65 3.60
C HIS A 360 4.90 11.29 4.21
N ILE A 361 5.75 11.29 5.24
CA ILE A 361 6.14 10.04 5.93
C ILE A 361 4.91 9.39 6.58
N LEU A 362 4.06 10.19 7.23
CA LEU A 362 2.83 9.68 7.88
C LEU A 362 1.82 9.16 6.87
N VAL A 363 1.73 9.75 5.67
CA VAL A 363 0.89 9.25 4.58
C VAL A 363 1.40 7.88 4.10
N VAL A 364 2.70 7.71 3.87
CA VAL A 364 3.28 6.42 3.47
C VAL A 364 3.06 5.37 4.56
N ALA A 365 3.26 5.73 5.84
CA ALA A 365 3.05 4.83 6.97
C ALA A 365 1.58 4.41 7.10
N GLY A 366 0.64 5.35 6.99
CA GLY A 366 -0.80 5.09 7.02
C GLY A 366 -1.23 4.16 5.89
N ALA A 367 -0.78 4.42 4.67
CA ALA A 367 -1.05 3.57 3.52
C ALA A 367 -0.46 2.15 3.71
N TYR A 368 0.73 2.01 4.31
CA TYR A 368 1.31 0.70 4.62
C TYR A 368 0.50 -0.06 5.67
N VAL A 369 0.03 0.62 6.73
CA VAL A 369 -0.86 0.02 7.73
C VAL A 369 -2.16 -0.47 7.07
N HIS A 370 -2.69 0.32 6.14
CA HIS A 370 -3.87 -0.07 5.36
C HIS A 370 -3.62 -1.28 4.44
N TYR A 371 -2.44 -1.36 3.82
CA TYR A 371 -2.01 -2.56 3.09
C TYR A 371 -2.05 -3.81 3.98
N ARG A 372 -1.56 -3.71 5.22
CA ARG A 372 -1.59 -4.82 6.18
C ARG A 372 -3.02 -5.22 6.55
N ALA A 373 -3.92 -4.26 6.75
CA ALA A 373 -5.35 -4.53 6.93
C ALA A 373 -5.93 -5.28 5.73
N GLY A 374 -5.61 -4.83 4.51
CA GLY A 374 -6.05 -5.46 3.26
C GLY A 374 -5.65 -6.93 3.14
N LEU A 375 -4.42 -7.29 3.56
CA LEU A 375 -3.99 -8.70 3.60
C LEU A 375 -4.82 -9.55 4.58
N VAL A 376 -5.20 -8.98 5.74
CA VAL A 376 -6.08 -9.68 6.70
C VAL A 376 -7.48 -9.89 6.09
N TYR A 377 -8.03 -8.88 5.43
CA TYR A 377 -9.31 -8.99 4.70
C TYR A 377 -9.28 -10.09 3.62
N LEU A 378 -8.22 -10.11 2.82
CA LEU A 378 -8.05 -11.14 1.78
C LEU A 378 -8.01 -12.53 2.38
N ARG A 379 -7.19 -12.75 3.42
CA ARG A 379 -7.10 -14.03 4.11
C ARG A 379 -8.43 -14.43 4.74
N TRP A 380 -9.11 -13.51 5.41
CA TRP A 380 -10.41 -13.76 6.03
C TRP A 380 -11.43 -14.27 5.01
N ARG A 381 -11.53 -13.57 3.87
CA ARG A 381 -12.52 -13.94 2.83
C ARG A 381 -12.09 -15.14 1.98
N ASP A 382 -10.81 -15.39 1.80
CA ASP A 382 -10.34 -16.62 1.17
C ASP A 382 -10.74 -17.86 1.98
N LEU A 383 -10.73 -17.77 3.31
CA LEU A 383 -11.07 -18.90 4.19
C LEU A 383 -12.57 -19.06 4.41
N GLN A 384 -13.31 -17.98 4.55
CA GLN A 384 -14.73 -18.03 4.93
C GLN A 384 -15.68 -17.81 3.74
N GLY A 385 -15.24 -17.16 2.66
CA GLY A 385 -16.09 -16.76 1.55
C GLY A 385 -17.20 -15.79 1.97
N CYS A 386 -18.39 -16.06 1.53
CA CYS A 386 -19.64 -15.58 2.05
C CYS A 386 -20.27 -16.73 2.88
#